data_5f5ca353babc731879317ebc6fcb03c2
#
_entry.id   5f5ca353babc731879317ebc6fcb03c2
#
_cell.length_a   1.000
_cell.length_b   1.000
_cell.length_c   1.000
_cell.angle_alpha   90.00
_cell.angle_beta   90.00
_cell.angle_gamma   90.00
#
_symmetry.space_group_name_H-M   'P 1'
#
loop_
_entity.id
_entity.type
_entity.pdbx_description
1 polymer ?
#
loop_
_entity_poly.entity_id
_entity_poly.type
_entity_poly.pdbx_seq_one_letter_code
_entity_poly.pdbx_strand_id
1 'polypeptide(L)'
;MSPVMRIVWLFFMAKKNLGLTKLGRPARAPALPTSKQLRGLSIENTIVGGFPLHVVKGSSPSRRAVVYLHGGGYVQPIAKQHWDLIGKIARETSSTVFVPRYGLASRHDVDDALGFLELVRKDVAGLGLPVVIAGDSAGGGLALTIAQQSSWQQMTKRLILIAPWVDSEWSYEDFGLYESRDPWLLSQSLRYIAIVWSNRGDYRRVEVSPLRSDMRGLPPTSIYVGDYDLLYQDCLALKEKLDVAGIENALHFRPGALHVYPLIPSPEGLRAQASILKEISEIAG
;
A
#
# COMPACT_ATOMS: atom_id res chain seq x y z
N MET A 1 16.68 12.86 8.23
CA MET A 1 17.12 11.70 7.39
C MET A 1 18.30 11.03 8.07
N SER A 2 18.23 9.72 8.35
CA SER A 2 19.36 8.98 8.91
C SER A 2 20.46 8.73 7.85
N PRO A 3 21.68 8.37 8.26
CA PRO A 3 22.74 8.01 7.31
C PRO A 3 22.33 6.89 6.36
N VAL A 4 21.61 5.88 6.84
CA VAL A 4 21.11 4.77 6.02
C VAL A 4 20.14 5.27 4.96
N MET A 5 19.14 6.07 5.34
CA MET A 5 18.18 6.65 4.42
C MET A 5 18.86 7.54 3.38
N ARG A 6 19.88 8.31 3.80
CA ARG A 6 20.66 9.18 2.89
C ARG A 6 21.45 8.36 1.86
N ILE A 7 22.05 7.25 2.27
CA ILE A 7 22.75 6.34 1.33
C ILE A 7 21.76 5.78 0.30
N VAL A 8 20.59 5.33 0.73
CA VAL A 8 19.54 4.85 -0.16
C VAL A 8 19.12 5.94 -1.14
N TRP A 9 18.90 7.16 -0.65
CA TRP A 9 18.54 8.31 -1.49
C TRP A 9 19.63 8.61 -2.55
N LEU A 10 20.89 8.74 -2.13
CA LEU A 10 22.01 9.00 -3.05
C LEU A 10 22.12 7.94 -4.15
N PHE A 11 22.00 6.67 -3.78
CA PHE A 11 22.08 5.56 -4.72
C PHE A 11 20.97 5.61 -5.78
N PHE A 12 19.74 5.88 -5.38
CA PHE A 12 18.63 5.94 -6.33
C PHE A 12 18.60 7.25 -7.11
N MET A 13 19.00 8.38 -6.52
CA MET A 13 19.17 9.65 -7.26
C MET A 13 20.22 9.53 -8.35
N ALA A 14 21.35 8.88 -8.08
CA ALA A 14 22.35 8.61 -9.11
C ALA A 14 21.76 7.78 -10.26
N LYS A 15 20.94 6.76 -9.96
CA LYS A 15 20.24 5.98 -10.99
C LYS A 15 19.22 6.80 -11.78
N LYS A 16 18.47 7.67 -11.12
CA LYS A 16 17.49 8.56 -11.75
C LYS A 16 18.20 9.50 -12.73
N ASN A 17 19.26 10.15 -12.29
CA ASN A 17 20.04 11.09 -13.11
C ASN A 17 20.73 10.40 -14.32
N LEU A 18 21.06 9.13 -14.20
CA LEU A 18 21.60 8.33 -15.31
C LEU A 18 20.51 7.76 -16.24
N GLY A 19 19.25 8.14 -16.05
CA GLY A 19 18.13 7.63 -16.84
C GLY A 19 17.89 6.13 -16.68
N LEU A 20 18.40 5.53 -15.60
CA LEU A 20 18.29 4.10 -15.33
C LEU A 20 16.94 3.71 -14.68
N THR A 21 16.15 4.70 -14.28
CA THR A 21 14.76 4.53 -13.82
C THR A 21 13.84 4.56 -15.04
N LYS A 22 13.81 3.49 -15.84
CA LYS A 22 13.00 3.48 -17.07
C LYS A 22 11.62 2.91 -16.81
N LEU A 23 10.60 3.66 -17.26
CA LEU A 23 9.31 3.12 -17.69
C LEU A 23 9.55 2.01 -18.73
N GLY A 24 8.78 0.93 -18.65
CA GLY A 24 8.81 -0.11 -19.67
C GLY A 24 9.80 -1.24 -19.44
N ARG A 25 10.41 -1.35 -18.26
CA ARG A 25 11.05 -2.61 -17.90
C ARG A 25 9.97 -3.67 -17.70
N PRO A 26 10.14 -4.89 -18.28
CA PRO A 26 9.21 -5.97 -18.04
C PRO A 26 9.06 -6.18 -16.52
N ALA A 27 7.84 -6.53 -16.09
CA ALA A 27 7.59 -6.86 -14.70
C ALA A 27 8.59 -7.95 -14.26
N ARG A 28 9.22 -7.76 -13.13
CA ARG A 28 10.08 -8.78 -12.54
C ARG A 28 9.24 -10.00 -12.16
N ALA A 29 9.88 -11.14 -12.02
CA ALA A 29 9.22 -12.26 -11.36
C ALA A 29 8.82 -11.83 -9.94
N PRO A 30 7.59 -12.17 -9.47
CA PRO A 30 7.17 -11.83 -8.12
C PRO A 30 8.11 -12.49 -7.10
N ALA A 31 8.48 -11.71 -6.08
CA ALA A 31 9.24 -12.26 -4.97
C ALA A 31 8.38 -13.27 -4.19
N LEU A 32 8.95 -14.42 -3.92
CA LEU A 32 8.38 -15.37 -2.95
C LEU A 32 8.99 -15.10 -1.58
N PRO A 33 8.25 -15.37 -0.48
CA PRO A 33 8.79 -15.22 0.86
C PRO A 33 9.89 -16.26 1.11
N THR A 34 10.94 -15.84 1.80
CA THR A 34 12.04 -16.71 2.21
C THR A 34 11.69 -17.46 3.50
N SER A 35 12.38 -18.59 3.77
CA SER A 35 12.24 -19.32 5.04
C SER A 35 12.48 -18.43 6.28
N LYS A 36 13.37 -17.41 6.16
CA LYS A 36 13.61 -16.43 7.23
C LYS A 36 12.38 -15.57 7.49
N GLN A 37 11.69 -15.10 6.45
CA GLN A 37 10.48 -14.28 6.55
C GLN A 37 9.31 -15.08 7.10
N LEU A 38 9.22 -16.36 6.77
CA LEU A 38 8.18 -17.29 7.23
C LEU A 38 8.54 -18.04 8.52
N ARG A 39 9.62 -17.70 9.21
CA ARG A 39 10.00 -18.41 10.45
C ARG A 39 8.86 -18.37 11.48
N GLY A 40 8.35 -19.57 11.87
CA GLY A 40 7.23 -19.72 12.80
C GLY A 40 5.86 -19.37 12.19
N LEU A 41 5.78 -19.27 10.86
CA LEU A 41 4.56 -18.97 10.13
C LEU A 41 4.28 -20.08 9.11
N SER A 42 3.00 -20.29 8.80
CA SER A 42 2.54 -21.07 7.65
C SER A 42 2.09 -20.14 6.53
N ILE A 43 2.19 -20.60 5.29
CA ILE A 43 1.64 -19.93 4.12
C ILE A 43 0.79 -20.90 3.33
N GLU A 44 -0.45 -20.52 3.08
CA GLU A 44 -1.36 -21.19 2.15
C GLU A 44 -1.37 -20.42 0.83
N ASN A 45 -1.34 -21.14 -0.28
CA ASN A 45 -1.35 -20.56 -1.62
C ASN A 45 -2.57 -21.10 -2.36
N THR A 46 -3.46 -20.22 -2.76
CA THR A 46 -4.68 -20.56 -3.49
C THR A 46 -4.82 -19.70 -4.74
N ILE A 47 -5.72 -20.09 -5.63
CA ILE A 47 -6.13 -19.27 -6.78
C ILE A 47 -7.60 -18.91 -6.55
N VAL A 48 -7.89 -17.63 -6.54
CA VAL A 48 -9.23 -17.05 -6.36
C VAL A 48 -9.53 -16.14 -7.55
N GLY A 49 -10.61 -16.42 -8.27
CA GLY A 49 -10.97 -15.63 -9.46
C GLY A 49 -9.88 -15.56 -10.54
N GLY A 50 -9.02 -16.58 -10.63
CA GLY A 50 -7.88 -16.61 -11.57
C GLY A 50 -6.59 -15.95 -11.06
N PHE A 51 -6.60 -15.33 -9.88
CA PHE A 51 -5.43 -14.67 -9.29
C PHE A 51 -4.91 -15.38 -8.05
N PRO A 52 -3.58 -15.35 -7.81
CA PRO A 52 -3.01 -15.96 -6.62
C PRO A 52 -3.37 -15.19 -5.35
N LEU A 53 -3.79 -15.91 -4.33
CA LEU A 53 -3.97 -15.43 -2.97
C LEU A 53 -3.03 -16.19 -2.04
N HIS A 54 -2.20 -15.46 -1.29
CA HIS A 54 -1.41 -16.03 -0.21
C HIS A 54 -2.05 -15.70 1.12
N VAL A 55 -2.14 -16.68 2.01
CA VAL A 55 -2.64 -16.50 3.38
C VAL A 55 -1.53 -16.89 4.35
N VAL A 56 -1.03 -15.93 5.11
CA VAL A 56 0.07 -16.11 6.08
C VAL A 56 -0.48 -16.05 7.49
N LYS A 57 -0.18 -17.05 8.30
CA LYS A 57 -0.66 -17.12 9.70
C LYS A 57 0.39 -17.75 10.63
N GLY A 58 0.34 -17.39 11.91
CA GLY A 58 1.11 -18.03 12.97
C GLY A 58 0.49 -19.36 13.40
N SER A 59 1.16 -20.04 14.35
CA SER A 59 0.66 -21.28 14.96
C SER A 59 -0.47 -21.04 15.96
N SER A 60 -0.54 -19.86 16.55
CA SER A 60 -1.59 -19.49 17.51
C SER A 60 -2.87 -19.04 16.78
N PRO A 61 -4.04 -19.17 17.41
CA PRO A 61 -5.29 -18.67 16.86
C PRO A 61 -5.18 -17.18 16.53
N SER A 62 -5.66 -16.80 15.36
CA SER A 62 -5.65 -15.41 14.92
C SER A 62 -6.75 -14.60 15.63
N ARG A 63 -6.42 -13.39 16.04
CA ARG A 63 -7.34 -12.45 16.68
C ARG A 63 -7.93 -11.45 15.69
N ARG A 64 -7.31 -11.29 14.52
CA ARG A 64 -7.73 -10.36 13.47
C ARG A 64 -7.26 -10.82 12.09
N ALA A 65 -7.90 -10.32 11.08
CA ALA A 65 -7.50 -10.49 9.69
C ALA A 65 -6.87 -9.19 9.17
N VAL A 66 -5.78 -9.30 8.43
CA VAL A 66 -5.16 -8.17 7.73
C VAL A 66 -5.18 -8.45 6.24
N VAL A 67 -5.70 -7.54 5.43
CA VAL A 67 -5.58 -7.58 3.98
C VAL A 67 -4.46 -6.63 3.58
N TYR A 68 -3.34 -7.15 3.08
CA TYR A 68 -2.20 -6.35 2.67
C TYR A 68 -2.09 -6.25 1.16
N LEU A 69 -2.22 -5.03 0.63
CA LEU A 69 -2.13 -4.72 -0.80
C LEU A 69 -0.77 -4.11 -1.11
N HIS A 70 0.03 -4.82 -1.92
CA HIS A 70 1.40 -4.39 -2.20
C HIS A 70 1.47 -3.22 -3.19
N GLY A 71 2.48 -2.38 -3.05
CA GLY A 71 2.84 -1.35 -4.01
C GLY A 71 3.55 -1.90 -5.25
N GLY A 72 4.05 -0.98 -6.06
CA GLY A 72 4.73 -1.30 -7.31
C GLY A 72 4.15 -0.60 -8.53
N GLY A 73 3.37 0.49 -8.30
CA GLY A 73 2.79 1.30 -9.37
C GLY A 73 1.88 0.50 -10.30
N TYR A 74 1.20 -0.53 -9.81
CA TYR A 74 0.37 -1.46 -10.60
C TYR A 74 1.10 -2.20 -11.74
N VAL A 75 2.41 -2.00 -11.92
CA VAL A 75 3.23 -2.61 -12.99
C VAL A 75 4.33 -3.53 -12.45
N GLN A 76 4.68 -3.43 -11.17
CA GLN A 76 5.66 -4.30 -10.54
C GLN A 76 4.98 -5.20 -9.50
N PRO A 77 5.34 -6.48 -9.46
CA PRO A 77 4.77 -7.41 -8.48
C PRO A 77 5.34 -7.19 -7.08
N ILE A 78 4.76 -7.92 -6.14
CA ILE A 78 5.22 -7.96 -4.74
C ILE A 78 6.74 -8.19 -4.65
N ALA A 79 7.41 -7.40 -3.81
CA ALA A 79 8.85 -7.42 -3.60
C ALA A 79 9.19 -8.03 -2.22
N LYS A 80 10.48 -8.32 -2.00
CA LYS A 80 10.98 -8.90 -0.75
C LYS A 80 10.62 -8.07 0.49
N GLN A 81 10.66 -6.75 0.37
CA GLN A 81 10.39 -5.82 1.48
C GLN A 81 8.94 -5.91 1.97
N HIS A 82 7.98 -6.17 1.08
CA HIS A 82 6.60 -6.42 1.47
C HIS A 82 6.51 -7.69 2.34
N TRP A 83 7.20 -8.78 1.96
CA TRP A 83 7.23 -10.01 2.73
C TRP A 83 7.90 -9.85 4.10
N ASP A 84 8.88 -8.94 4.23
CA ASP A 84 9.48 -8.61 5.53
C ASP A 84 8.42 -7.99 6.48
N LEU A 85 7.60 -7.06 6.00
CA LEU A 85 6.52 -6.46 6.79
C LEU A 85 5.36 -7.45 7.04
N ILE A 86 4.90 -8.16 6.00
CA ILE A 86 3.84 -9.18 6.11
C ILE A 86 4.18 -10.24 7.16
N GLY A 87 5.42 -10.77 7.13
CA GLY A 87 5.87 -11.74 8.10
C GLY A 87 5.91 -11.20 9.53
N LYS A 88 6.25 -9.92 9.72
CA LYS A 88 6.18 -9.27 11.03
C LYS A 88 4.74 -9.10 11.50
N ILE A 89 3.85 -8.61 10.65
CA ILE A 89 2.43 -8.46 10.97
C ILE A 89 1.87 -9.81 11.45
N ALA A 90 2.02 -10.88 10.67
CA ALA A 90 1.49 -12.19 11.04
C ALA A 90 2.04 -12.70 12.37
N ARG A 91 3.35 -12.51 12.61
CA ARG A 91 4.04 -13.03 13.79
C ARG A 91 3.76 -12.24 15.06
N GLU A 92 3.83 -10.91 14.96
CA GLU A 92 3.88 -10.02 16.13
C GLU A 92 2.50 -9.50 16.54
N THR A 93 1.50 -9.62 15.65
CA THR A 93 0.14 -9.14 15.94
C THR A 93 -0.91 -10.24 16.05
N SER A 94 -0.52 -11.51 16.00
CA SER A 94 -1.45 -12.66 15.95
C SER A 94 -2.54 -12.49 14.89
N SER A 95 -2.12 -12.12 13.67
CA SER A 95 -3.03 -11.89 12.55
C SER A 95 -2.92 -12.98 11.50
N THR A 96 -4.06 -13.31 10.86
CA THR A 96 -4.05 -13.95 9.54
C THR A 96 -3.90 -12.86 8.48
N VAL A 97 -2.84 -12.90 7.68
CA VAL A 97 -2.57 -11.89 6.65
C VAL A 97 -2.91 -12.44 5.28
N PHE A 98 -3.91 -11.86 4.64
CA PHE A 98 -4.28 -12.11 3.25
C PHE A 98 -3.43 -11.20 2.35
N VAL A 99 -2.78 -11.79 1.38
CA VAL A 99 -1.88 -11.11 0.44
C VAL A 99 -2.38 -11.37 -0.98
N PRO A 100 -3.37 -10.59 -1.45
CA PRO A 100 -3.89 -10.70 -2.81
C PRO A 100 -2.82 -10.27 -3.82
N ARG A 101 -2.49 -11.14 -4.75
CA ARG A 101 -1.63 -10.80 -5.88
C ARG A 101 -2.49 -10.40 -7.07
N TYR A 102 -3.05 -9.21 -7.01
CA TYR A 102 -3.90 -8.65 -8.05
C TYR A 102 -3.15 -8.53 -9.39
N GLY A 103 -3.90 -8.56 -10.48
CA GLY A 103 -3.36 -8.43 -11.84
C GLY A 103 -2.64 -7.10 -12.04
N LEU A 104 -1.58 -7.10 -12.84
CA LEU A 104 -0.78 -5.90 -13.11
C LEU A 104 -1.21 -5.24 -14.41
N ALA A 105 -1.06 -3.92 -14.48
CA ALA A 105 -1.36 -3.10 -15.64
C ALA A 105 -0.67 -3.62 -16.92
N SER A 106 -1.25 -3.32 -18.06
CA SER A 106 -1.00 -3.84 -19.40
C SER A 106 -1.64 -5.19 -19.74
N ARG A 107 -1.96 -6.02 -18.74
CA ARG A 107 -2.73 -7.26 -18.91
C ARG A 107 -4.03 -7.25 -18.12
N HIS A 108 -4.06 -6.49 -17.06
CA HIS A 108 -5.16 -6.35 -16.13
C HIS A 108 -5.35 -4.87 -15.79
N ASP A 109 -6.48 -4.56 -15.21
CA ASP A 109 -6.91 -3.20 -14.87
C ASP A 109 -7.53 -3.15 -13.46
N VAL A 110 -8.02 -1.97 -13.08
CA VAL A 110 -8.64 -1.75 -11.78
C VAL A 110 -9.92 -2.58 -11.60
N ASP A 111 -10.67 -2.81 -12.66
CA ASP A 111 -11.94 -3.55 -12.59
C ASP A 111 -11.66 -5.05 -12.30
N ASP A 112 -10.63 -5.64 -12.94
CA ASP A 112 -10.12 -6.97 -12.61
C ASP A 112 -9.71 -7.08 -11.14
N ALA A 113 -8.96 -6.08 -10.65
CA ALA A 113 -8.49 -6.07 -9.26
C ALA A 113 -9.65 -5.98 -8.26
N LEU A 114 -10.64 -5.13 -8.52
CA LEU A 114 -11.81 -4.98 -7.65
C LEU A 114 -12.68 -6.25 -7.65
N GLY A 115 -12.88 -6.87 -8.81
CA GLY A 115 -13.58 -8.15 -8.92
C GLY A 115 -12.89 -9.26 -8.10
N PHE A 116 -11.57 -9.35 -8.21
CA PHE A 116 -10.77 -10.29 -7.41
C PHE A 116 -10.88 -10.00 -5.91
N LEU A 117 -10.74 -8.73 -5.50
CA LEU A 117 -10.76 -8.34 -4.08
C LEU A 117 -12.14 -8.55 -3.45
N GLU A 118 -13.23 -8.48 -4.20
CA GLU A 118 -14.56 -8.84 -3.70
C GLU A 118 -14.66 -10.35 -3.40
N LEU A 119 -14.00 -11.21 -4.18
CA LEU A 119 -13.92 -12.65 -3.85
C LEU A 119 -13.07 -12.87 -2.59
N VAL A 120 -11.92 -12.20 -2.48
CA VAL A 120 -11.07 -12.25 -1.27
C VAL A 120 -11.83 -11.76 -0.04
N ARG A 121 -12.67 -10.72 -0.18
CA ARG A 121 -13.50 -10.21 0.91
C ARG A 121 -14.38 -11.30 1.54
N LYS A 122 -14.94 -12.17 0.71
CA LYS A 122 -15.79 -13.30 1.21
C LYS A 122 -14.98 -14.26 2.06
N ASP A 123 -13.76 -14.59 1.64
CA ASP A 123 -12.86 -15.46 2.41
C ASP A 123 -12.47 -14.81 3.75
N VAL A 124 -12.15 -13.50 3.72
CA VAL A 124 -11.82 -12.71 4.93
C VAL A 124 -13.01 -12.65 5.88
N ALA A 125 -14.21 -12.38 5.38
CA ALA A 125 -15.44 -12.31 6.17
C ALA A 125 -15.79 -13.67 6.82
N GLY A 126 -15.48 -14.78 6.14
CA GLY A 126 -15.69 -16.13 6.66
C GLY A 126 -14.93 -16.44 7.95
N LEU A 127 -13.89 -15.66 8.29
CA LEU A 127 -13.18 -15.81 9.56
C LEU A 127 -13.94 -15.23 10.77
N GLY A 128 -14.90 -14.32 10.55
CA GLY A 128 -15.60 -13.62 11.63
C GLY A 128 -14.72 -12.74 12.51
N LEU A 129 -13.53 -12.35 12.02
CA LEU A 129 -12.54 -11.56 12.76
C LEU A 129 -12.62 -10.07 12.37
N PRO A 130 -12.22 -9.16 13.26
CA PRO A 130 -12.04 -7.76 12.90
C PRO A 130 -10.97 -7.63 11.82
N VAL A 131 -11.23 -6.76 10.83
CA VAL A 131 -10.39 -6.61 9.64
C VAL A 131 -9.58 -5.31 9.70
N VAL A 132 -8.32 -5.41 9.33
CA VAL A 132 -7.44 -4.27 9.01
C VAL A 132 -7.12 -4.34 7.51
N ILE A 133 -7.30 -3.23 6.81
CA ILE A 133 -6.81 -3.08 5.44
C ILE A 133 -5.51 -2.28 5.50
N ALA A 134 -4.47 -2.78 4.86
CA ALA A 134 -3.18 -2.10 4.78
C ALA A 134 -2.65 -2.14 3.35
N GLY A 135 -1.93 -1.10 2.94
CA GLY A 135 -1.28 -1.09 1.63
C GLY A 135 -0.28 0.03 1.48
N ASP A 136 0.64 -0.15 0.54
CA ASP A 136 1.69 0.82 0.25
C ASP A 136 1.62 1.31 -1.19
N SER A 137 1.91 2.58 -1.44
CA SER A 137 1.97 3.19 -2.78
C SER A 137 0.68 2.91 -3.59
N ALA A 138 0.78 2.30 -4.76
CA ALA A 138 -0.36 1.85 -5.55
C ALA A 138 -1.30 0.91 -4.76
N GLY A 139 -0.74 -0.02 -3.97
CA GLY A 139 -1.54 -0.86 -3.07
C GLY A 139 -2.24 -0.06 -1.96
N GLY A 140 -1.66 1.07 -1.54
CA GLY A 140 -2.30 2.03 -0.63
C GLY A 140 -3.50 2.74 -1.27
N GLY A 141 -3.38 3.13 -2.55
CA GLY A 141 -4.51 3.65 -3.32
C GLY A 141 -5.64 2.63 -3.44
N LEU A 142 -5.30 1.39 -3.84
CA LEU A 142 -6.28 0.31 -3.94
C LEU A 142 -6.89 -0.06 -2.57
N ALA A 143 -6.13 0.04 -1.47
CA ALA A 143 -6.62 -0.14 -0.10
C ALA A 143 -7.68 0.91 0.26
N LEU A 144 -7.44 2.17 -0.08
CA LEU A 144 -8.43 3.24 0.11
C LEU A 144 -9.67 2.99 -0.75
N THR A 145 -9.50 2.61 -2.03
CA THR A 145 -10.60 2.33 -2.95
C THR A 145 -11.53 1.24 -2.42
N ILE A 146 -10.99 0.11 -1.93
CA ILE A 146 -11.85 -0.93 -1.37
C ILE A 146 -12.46 -0.53 -0.03
N ALA A 147 -11.73 0.20 0.82
CA ALA A 147 -12.24 0.68 2.10
C ALA A 147 -13.42 1.66 1.95
N GLN A 148 -13.58 2.33 0.81
CA GLN A 148 -14.72 3.18 0.48
C GLN A 148 -15.98 2.39 0.08
N GLN A 149 -15.85 1.10 -0.22
CA GLN A 149 -17.00 0.25 -0.57
C GLN A 149 -17.74 -0.18 0.70
N SER A 150 -19.07 -0.06 0.70
CA SER A 150 -19.91 -0.36 1.88
C SER A 150 -19.72 -1.79 2.41
N SER A 151 -19.47 -2.74 1.54
CA SER A 151 -19.21 -4.14 1.91
C SER A 151 -17.93 -4.33 2.73
N TRP A 152 -16.90 -3.51 2.48
CA TRP A 152 -15.66 -3.51 3.24
C TRP A 152 -15.76 -2.63 4.49
N GLN A 153 -16.46 -1.48 4.43
CA GLN A 153 -16.64 -0.58 5.58
C GLN A 153 -17.22 -1.31 6.79
N GLN A 154 -18.21 -2.17 6.58
CA GLN A 154 -18.90 -2.90 7.66
C GLN A 154 -17.97 -3.77 8.51
N MET A 155 -16.91 -4.31 7.92
CA MET A 155 -16.00 -5.24 8.59
C MET A 155 -14.66 -4.63 8.97
N THR A 156 -14.27 -3.52 8.34
CA THR A 156 -12.94 -2.92 8.52
C THR A 156 -12.90 -2.04 9.78
N LYS A 157 -11.93 -2.31 10.64
CA LYS A 157 -11.72 -1.60 11.92
C LYS A 157 -10.57 -0.60 11.87
N ARG A 158 -9.66 -0.73 10.90
CA ARG A 158 -8.53 0.17 10.71
C ARG A 158 -8.07 0.14 9.26
N LEU A 159 -7.68 1.32 8.75
CA LEU A 159 -7.02 1.48 7.46
C LEU A 159 -5.59 2.01 7.69
N ILE A 160 -4.58 1.33 7.13
CA ILE A 160 -3.17 1.71 7.27
C ILE A 160 -2.58 1.94 5.87
N LEU A 161 -2.22 3.17 5.59
CA LEU A 161 -1.78 3.63 4.28
C LEU A 161 -0.31 4.08 4.34
N ILE A 162 0.54 3.45 3.56
CA ILE A 162 1.97 3.77 3.48
C ILE A 162 2.23 4.49 2.17
N ALA A 163 2.44 5.80 2.22
CA ALA A 163 2.67 6.65 1.03
C ALA A 163 1.68 6.32 -0.11
N PRO A 164 0.35 6.35 0.14
CA PRO A 164 -0.63 5.86 -0.81
C PRO A 164 -0.69 6.74 -2.06
N TRP A 165 -0.79 6.11 -3.22
CA TRP A 165 -1.08 6.80 -4.48
C TRP A 165 -2.60 6.94 -4.65
N VAL A 166 -3.14 8.10 -4.31
CA VAL A 166 -4.59 8.34 -4.18
C VAL A 166 -5.16 9.32 -5.20
N ASP A 167 -4.31 10.05 -5.92
CA ASP A 167 -4.70 10.89 -7.06
C ASP A 167 -3.68 10.72 -8.20
N SER A 168 -4.14 10.90 -9.42
CA SER A 168 -3.30 10.80 -10.62
C SER A 168 -3.27 12.10 -11.43
N GLU A 169 -3.78 13.20 -10.88
CA GLU A 169 -3.84 14.49 -11.56
C GLU A 169 -2.67 15.41 -11.19
N TRP A 170 -2.24 15.41 -9.93
CA TRP A 170 -1.14 16.24 -9.40
C TRP A 170 -1.22 17.71 -9.82
N SER A 171 -2.25 18.41 -9.35
CA SER A 171 -2.48 19.83 -9.63
C SER A 171 -1.92 20.78 -8.57
N TYR A 172 -1.01 20.30 -7.71
CA TYR A 172 -0.39 21.10 -6.64
C TYR A 172 0.72 22.02 -7.17
N GLU A 173 0.79 23.25 -6.67
CA GLU A 173 1.79 24.25 -7.12
C GLU A 173 3.25 23.81 -6.90
N ASP A 174 3.51 23.12 -5.77
CA ASP A 174 4.86 22.67 -5.39
C ASP A 174 5.23 21.28 -5.93
N PHE A 175 4.44 20.72 -6.81
CA PHE A 175 4.61 19.37 -7.31
C PHE A 175 6.03 19.09 -7.83
N GLY A 176 6.63 20.01 -8.61
CA GLY A 176 7.97 19.87 -9.14
C GLY A 176 9.07 19.78 -8.06
N LEU A 177 8.85 20.39 -6.90
CA LEU A 177 9.78 20.33 -5.79
C LEU A 177 9.86 18.89 -5.23
N TYR A 178 8.71 18.25 -5.01
CA TYR A 178 8.66 16.88 -4.49
C TYR A 178 9.18 15.88 -5.51
N GLU A 179 8.84 16.03 -6.79
CA GLU A 179 9.39 15.19 -7.86
C GLU A 179 10.92 15.27 -7.95
N SER A 180 11.49 16.46 -7.75
CA SER A 180 12.95 16.65 -7.78
C SER A 180 13.66 15.95 -6.62
N ARG A 181 13.01 15.81 -5.46
CA ARG A 181 13.53 15.16 -4.25
C ARG A 181 13.32 13.64 -4.23
N ASP A 182 12.27 13.16 -4.89
CA ASP A 182 11.95 11.74 -4.94
C ASP A 182 12.94 11.01 -5.87
N PRO A 183 13.66 9.98 -5.36
CA PRO A 183 14.64 9.27 -6.18
C PRO A 183 14.02 8.16 -7.06
N TRP A 184 12.73 7.87 -6.90
CA TRP A 184 12.08 6.74 -7.58
C TRP A 184 10.96 7.12 -8.52
N LEU A 185 10.09 8.03 -8.06
CA LEU A 185 8.86 8.32 -8.76
C LEU A 185 9.08 9.41 -9.81
N LEU A 186 8.36 9.27 -10.90
CA LEU A 186 8.25 10.26 -11.98
C LEU A 186 6.77 10.40 -12.33
N SER A 187 6.26 11.62 -12.26
CA SER A 187 4.85 11.95 -12.51
C SER A 187 4.36 11.48 -13.86
N GLN A 188 5.16 11.73 -14.90
CA GLN A 188 4.83 11.30 -16.26
C GLN A 188 4.65 9.79 -16.34
N SER A 189 5.46 9.04 -15.57
CA SER A 189 5.38 7.60 -15.50
C SER A 189 4.12 7.12 -14.84
N LEU A 190 3.81 7.70 -13.68
CA LEU A 190 2.63 7.36 -12.90
C LEU A 190 1.35 7.73 -13.69
N ARG A 191 1.32 8.89 -14.34
CA ARG A 191 0.17 9.27 -15.17
C ARG A 191 -0.09 8.29 -16.31
N TYR A 192 0.97 7.87 -17.02
CA TYR A 192 0.84 6.86 -18.06
C TYR A 192 0.29 5.55 -17.51
N ILE A 193 0.80 5.11 -16.37
CA ILE A 193 0.33 3.88 -15.71
C ILE A 193 -1.14 4.03 -15.28
N ALA A 194 -1.54 5.18 -14.71
CA ALA A 194 -2.91 5.44 -14.32
C ALA A 194 -3.89 5.36 -15.52
N ILE A 195 -3.49 5.89 -16.68
CA ILE A 195 -4.26 5.78 -17.92
C ILE A 195 -4.47 4.31 -18.31
N VAL A 196 -3.39 3.51 -18.28
CA VAL A 196 -3.46 2.07 -18.60
C VAL A 196 -4.27 1.31 -17.56
N TRP A 197 -4.06 1.60 -16.27
CA TRP A 197 -4.75 0.95 -15.14
C TRP A 197 -6.23 1.25 -15.09
N SER A 198 -6.66 2.41 -15.59
CA SER A 198 -8.08 2.81 -15.62
C SER A 198 -8.94 2.04 -16.61
N ASN A 199 -8.38 1.19 -17.44
CA ASN A 199 -9.02 0.41 -18.51
C ASN A 199 -9.57 1.27 -19.67
N ARG A 200 -10.17 2.43 -19.37
CA ARG A 200 -10.82 3.31 -20.37
C ARG A 200 -10.09 4.63 -20.59
N GLY A 201 -8.88 4.76 -20.07
CA GLY A 201 -8.07 5.98 -20.14
C GLY A 201 -8.52 7.10 -19.19
N ASP A 202 -9.59 6.90 -18.44
CA ASP A 202 -10.06 7.85 -17.44
C ASP A 202 -9.41 7.61 -16.09
N TYR A 203 -8.21 8.14 -15.91
CA TYR A 203 -7.47 8.07 -14.65
C TYR A 203 -8.10 8.90 -13.51
N ARG A 204 -9.15 9.70 -13.82
CA ARG A 204 -9.90 10.50 -12.82
C ARG A 204 -11.03 9.73 -12.17
N ARG A 205 -11.38 8.55 -12.67
CA ARG A 205 -12.40 7.72 -12.04
C ARG A 205 -12.00 7.37 -10.60
N VAL A 206 -12.98 7.32 -9.70
CA VAL A 206 -12.74 7.18 -8.26
C VAL A 206 -12.02 5.89 -7.87
N GLU A 207 -12.11 4.86 -8.67
CA GLU A 207 -11.43 3.59 -8.45
C GLU A 207 -9.91 3.69 -8.69
N VAL A 208 -9.47 4.68 -9.48
CA VAL A 208 -8.05 4.94 -9.81
C VAL A 208 -7.51 6.12 -9.03
N SER A 209 -8.35 7.12 -8.77
CA SER A 209 -8.04 8.32 -7.98
C SER A 209 -9.01 8.43 -6.80
N PRO A 210 -8.88 7.55 -5.79
CA PRO A 210 -9.85 7.45 -4.68
C PRO A 210 -9.92 8.70 -3.79
N LEU A 211 -8.95 9.60 -3.88
CA LEU A 211 -9.03 10.92 -3.25
C LEU A 211 -10.25 11.72 -3.71
N ARG A 212 -10.80 11.44 -4.90
CA ARG A 212 -11.97 12.12 -5.46
C ARG A 212 -13.30 11.63 -4.90
N SER A 213 -13.28 10.50 -4.21
CA SER A 213 -14.46 9.91 -3.58
C SER A 213 -14.79 10.57 -2.23
N ASP A 214 -15.92 10.19 -1.67
CA ASP A 214 -16.34 10.56 -0.32
C ASP A 214 -15.55 9.73 0.72
N MET A 215 -15.12 10.37 1.80
CA MET A 215 -14.40 9.72 2.90
C MET A 215 -15.32 9.25 4.03
N ARG A 216 -16.61 9.58 4.00
CA ARG A 216 -17.56 9.17 5.06
C ARG A 216 -17.68 7.65 5.14
N GLY A 217 -17.75 7.16 6.36
CA GLY A 217 -17.84 5.73 6.65
C GLY A 217 -16.50 4.96 6.60
N LEU A 218 -15.40 5.65 6.30
CA LEU A 218 -14.08 5.03 6.44
C LEU A 218 -13.77 4.72 7.91
N PRO A 219 -13.05 3.63 8.21
CA PRO A 219 -12.57 3.35 9.55
C PRO A 219 -11.47 4.35 9.95
N PRO A 220 -11.08 4.39 11.25
CA PRO A 220 -9.89 5.08 11.68
C PRO A 220 -8.70 4.80 10.76
N THR A 221 -8.03 5.85 10.28
CA THR A 221 -7.06 5.78 9.19
C THR A 221 -5.71 6.34 9.60
N SER A 222 -4.63 5.58 9.38
CA SER A 222 -3.25 6.02 9.60
C SER A 222 -2.52 6.16 8.28
N ILE A 223 -1.82 7.28 8.09
CA ILE A 223 -1.06 7.61 6.87
C ILE A 223 0.41 7.79 7.25
N TYR A 224 1.30 7.03 6.62
CA TYR A 224 2.75 7.10 6.81
C TYR A 224 3.41 7.70 5.58
N VAL A 225 4.04 8.87 5.69
CA VAL A 225 4.65 9.58 4.55
C VAL A 225 5.86 10.41 4.94
N GLY A 226 6.77 10.64 4.00
CA GLY A 226 7.90 11.55 4.11
C GLY A 226 7.86 12.66 3.06
N ASP A 227 8.66 13.71 3.22
CA ASP A 227 8.71 14.85 2.29
C ASP A 227 9.73 14.70 1.14
N TYR A 228 10.39 13.56 1.07
CA TYR A 228 11.19 13.13 -0.09
C TYR A 228 10.39 12.09 -0.93
N ASP A 229 9.09 12.30 -1.01
CA ASP A 229 8.11 11.45 -1.67
C ASP A 229 7.22 12.33 -2.57
N LEU A 230 7.09 11.95 -3.82
CA LEU A 230 6.24 12.63 -4.79
C LEU A 230 4.77 12.67 -4.36
N LEU A 231 4.32 11.64 -3.62
CA LEU A 231 2.94 11.50 -3.17
C LEU A 231 2.66 12.20 -1.82
N TYR A 232 3.60 13.00 -1.32
CA TYR A 232 3.45 13.69 -0.03
C TYR A 232 2.22 14.62 -0.02
N GLN A 233 2.02 15.41 -1.07
CA GLN A 233 0.88 16.32 -1.17
C GLN A 233 -0.46 15.57 -1.23
N ASP A 234 -0.50 14.44 -1.92
CA ASP A 234 -1.68 13.57 -1.96
C ASP A 234 -2.05 13.08 -0.55
N CYS A 235 -1.04 12.74 0.26
CA CYS A 235 -1.24 12.30 1.65
C CYS A 235 -1.78 13.44 2.54
N LEU A 236 -1.32 14.69 2.32
CA LEU A 236 -1.86 15.85 3.03
C LEU A 236 -3.32 16.13 2.64
N ALA A 237 -3.62 16.10 1.35
CA ALA A 237 -4.97 16.28 0.84
C ALA A 237 -5.93 15.17 1.33
N LEU A 238 -5.44 13.93 1.41
CA LEU A 238 -6.22 12.83 1.99
C LEU A 238 -6.50 13.09 3.47
N LYS A 239 -5.49 13.49 4.25
CA LYS A 239 -5.68 13.85 5.66
C LYS A 239 -6.75 14.92 5.83
N GLU A 240 -6.67 16.01 5.07
CA GLU A 240 -7.65 17.10 5.11
C GLU A 240 -9.07 16.60 4.82
N LYS A 241 -9.24 15.75 3.80
CA LYS A 241 -10.55 15.16 3.48
C LYS A 241 -11.08 14.24 4.58
N LEU A 242 -10.20 13.50 5.25
CA LEU A 242 -10.57 12.68 6.40
C LEU A 242 -11.03 13.56 7.58
N ASP A 243 -10.31 14.67 7.86
CA ASP A 243 -10.69 15.62 8.89
C ASP A 243 -12.08 16.24 8.61
N VAL A 244 -12.31 16.69 7.37
CA VAL A 244 -13.61 17.24 6.93
C VAL A 244 -14.74 16.21 7.05
N ALA A 245 -14.45 14.95 6.77
CA ALA A 245 -15.41 13.85 6.89
C ALA A 245 -15.63 13.40 8.36
N GLY A 246 -14.90 13.95 9.32
CA GLY A 246 -14.96 13.56 10.74
C GLY A 246 -14.39 12.17 11.03
N ILE A 247 -13.51 11.66 10.17
CA ILE A 247 -12.87 10.37 10.34
C ILE A 247 -11.65 10.50 11.26
N GLU A 248 -11.59 9.67 12.31
CA GLU A 248 -10.40 9.56 13.14
C GLU A 248 -9.18 9.20 12.27
N ASN A 249 -8.16 10.06 12.28
CA ASN A 249 -6.98 9.81 11.46
C ASN A 249 -5.68 10.29 12.10
N ALA A 250 -4.55 9.69 11.68
CA ALA A 250 -3.21 10.07 12.11
C ALA A 250 -2.27 10.16 10.90
N LEU A 251 -1.58 11.29 10.77
CA LEU A 251 -0.51 11.47 9.79
C LEU A 251 0.84 11.25 10.48
N HIS A 252 1.47 10.12 10.20
CA HIS A 252 2.82 9.78 10.66
C HIS A 252 3.86 10.37 9.68
N PHE A 253 4.04 11.67 9.76
CA PHE A 253 4.99 12.38 8.93
C PHE A 253 6.43 12.20 9.41
N ARG A 254 7.34 11.90 8.47
CA ARG A 254 8.76 11.79 8.77
C ARG A 254 9.61 12.68 7.85
N PRO A 255 10.21 13.79 8.37
CA PRO A 255 11.08 14.66 7.59
C PRO A 255 12.28 13.91 6.99
N GLY A 256 12.55 14.14 5.71
CA GLY A 256 13.64 13.51 4.97
C GLY A 256 13.44 12.04 4.65
N ALA A 257 12.25 11.48 4.89
CA ALA A 257 11.99 10.09 4.53
C ALA A 257 11.53 9.98 3.07
N LEU A 258 11.92 8.85 2.47
CA LEU A 258 11.64 8.50 1.09
C LEU A 258 10.28 7.84 0.93
N HIS A 259 9.85 7.72 -0.32
CA HIS A 259 8.64 6.96 -0.68
C HIS A 259 8.63 5.58 -0.01
N VAL A 260 7.50 5.20 0.56
CA VAL A 260 7.28 3.95 1.31
C VAL A 260 8.36 3.65 2.37
N TYR A 261 8.86 4.68 3.07
CA TYR A 261 9.95 4.56 4.03
C TYR A 261 9.77 3.45 5.10
N PRO A 262 8.55 3.07 5.52
CA PRO A 262 8.36 1.94 6.43
C PRO A 262 8.88 0.61 5.88
N LEU A 263 8.99 0.46 4.56
CA LEU A 263 9.54 -0.75 3.92
C LEU A 263 11.07 -0.71 3.76
N ILE A 264 11.71 0.41 4.09
CA ILE A 264 13.17 0.57 4.00
C ILE A 264 13.79 0.13 5.34
N PRO A 265 14.81 -0.75 5.34
CA PRO A 265 15.48 -1.20 6.56
C PRO A 265 16.40 -0.10 7.14
N SER A 266 15.78 0.97 7.64
CA SER A 266 16.41 2.14 8.26
C SER A 266 15.83 2.36 9.66
N PRO A 267 16.48 3.15 10.52
CA PRO A 267 15.93 3.48 11.84
C PRO A 267 14.52 4.09 11.77
N GLU A 268 14.25 4.93 10.76
CA GLU A 268 12.93 5.51 10.50
C GLU A 268 11.91 4.44 10.12
N GLY A 269 12.29 3.58 9.18
CA GLY A 269 11.43 2.49 8.71
C GLY A 269 11.09 1.51 9.83
N LEU A 270 12.07 1.12 10.65
CA LEU A 270 11.84 0.21 11.78
C LEU A 270 10.90 0.81 12.84
N ARG A 271 11.00 2.12 13.13
CA ARG A 271 10.07 2.79 14.04
C ARG A 271 8.65 2.84 13.47
N ALA A 272 8.52 3.13 12.18
CA ALA A 272 7.22 3.12 11.52
C ALA A 272 6.60 1.72 11.52
N GLN A 273 7.39 0.67 11.25
CA GLN A 273 6.91 -0.71 11.37
C GLN A 273 6.42 -1.02 12.79
N ALA A 274 7.18 -0.61 13.84
CA ALA A 274 6.76 -0.82 15.22
C ALA A 274 5.42 -0.10 15.53
N SER A 275 5.22 1.12 15.01
CA SER A 275 3.95 1.83 15.13
C SER A 275 2.81 1.09 14.43
N ILE A 276 3.01 0.65 13.18
CA ILE A 276 2.04 -0.14 12.42
C ILE A 276 1.65 -1.42 13.17
N LEU A 277 2.63 -2.16 13.69
CA LEU A 277 2.38 -3.38 14.44
C LEU A 277 1.58 -3.13 15.73
N LYS A 278 1.91 -2.03 16.43
CA LYS A 278 1.17 -1.59 17.61
C LYS A 278 -0.29 -1.29 17.26
N GLU A 279 -0.55 -0.47 16.27
CA GLU A 279 -1.91 -0.12 15.83
C GLU A 279 -2.74 -1.35 15.44
N ILE A 280 -2.13 -2.31 14.72
CA ILE A 280 -2.81 -3.57 14.39
C ILE A 280 -3.12 -4.36 15.68
N SER A 281 -2.18 -4.42 16.64
CA SER A 281 -2.34 -5.18 17.86
C SER A 281 -3.42 -4.62 18.80
N GLU A 282 -3.70 -3.31 18.74
CA GLU A 282 -4.70 -2.62 19.54
C GLU A 282 -6.15 -2.87 19.06
N ILE A 283 -6.34 -3.40 17.85
CA ILE A 283 -7.68 -3.78 17.37
C ILE A 283 -8.16 -4.97 18.21
N ALA A 284 -9.22 -4.75 18.99
CA ALA A 284 -9.84 -5.80 19.79
C ALA A 284 -10.35 -6.94 18.91
N GLY A 285 -10.02 -8.15 19.30
CA GLY A 285 -10.50 -9.37 18.66
C GLY A 285 -11.83 -9.82 19.27
#